data_432e64dcafee3758ca44f847820dad19
#
_entry.id   432e64dcafee3758ca44f847820dad19
#
_cell.length_a   1.000
_cell.length_b   1.000
_cell.length_c   1.000
_cell.angle_alpha   90.00
_cell.angle_beta   90.00
_cell.angle_gamma   90.00
#
_symmetry.space_group_name_H-M   'P 1'
#
loop_
_entity.id
_entity.type
_entity.pdbx_description
1 polymer ?
#
loop_
_entity_poly.entity_id
_entity_poly.type
_entity_poly.pdbx_seq_one_letter_code
_entity_poly.pdbx_strand_id
1 'polypeptide(L)'
;MKRKGYILEQIADPDNLRHAYWNAQTGKSAKKDVIAFREHLDSNLVMIRSRLLDGSYRFGNYHYFTIYDPKERVICAADFGERVVHHAIMNICAVDFENRQIPFSFACRKGKGTLAALKQAARYQKIYPWYLKLDVRKFFDSIDHAVLFSQLQRMYKDARFLNLLWRLIDSYHSIDGKGLPIGNLTSQYFANHYLSYSDKYLTEQLHQKAIVRYMDDVFLWAYDRDELIEKGQRFENYVQENLLLTLKPFVLNKSEHGLPALGFHLFPEETRLNASSRKRFAQKMKQYDIMLKNDAIKDTRCAQNILSMYGFIACAKHKGFARTIVKGFDAEGSNRVNRVIIYCLTI
;
A
#
# COMPACT_ATOMS: atom_id res chain seq x y z
N MET A 1 -20.06 -17.72 -1.13
CA MET A 1 -19.59 -17.46 -2.51
C MET A 1 -19.05 -18.75 -3.10
N LYS A 2 -19.42 -19.13 -4.34
CA LYS A 2 -18.85 -20.35 -4.98
C LYS A 2 -17.35 -20.13 -5.27
N ARG A 3 -16.54 -21.18 -5.01
CA ARG A 3 -15.11 -21.18 -5.32
C ARG A 3 -14.89 -21.18 -6.83
N LYS A 4 -13.95 -20.38 -7.33
CA LYS A 4 -13.61 -20.29 -8.76
C LYS A 4 -12.64 -21.40 -9.19
N GLY A 5 -12.81 -21.89 -10.42
CA GLY A 5 -11.91 -22.83 -11.10
C GLY A 5 -11.49 -22.31 -12.47
N TYR A 6 -10.63 -23.03 -13.17
CA TYR A 6 -10.08 -22.68 -14.48
C TYR A 6 -9.40 -21.29 -14.51
N ILE A 7 -8.66 -20.99 -13.45
CA ILE A 7 -7.99 -19.69 -13.26
C ILE A 7 -6.61 -19.70 -13.92
N LEU A 8 -5.90 -20.82 -13.86
CA LEU A 8 -4.54 -20.91 -14.36
C LEU A 8 -4.47 -20.64 -15.88
N GLU A 9 -5.40 -21.20 -16.66
CA GLU A 9 -5.49 -20.98 -18.09
C GLU A 9 -5.72 -19.50 -18.43
N GLN A 10 -6.57 -18.82 -17.67
CA GLN A 10 -6.82 -17.38 -17.86
C GLN A 10 -5.57 -16.55 -17.52
N ILE A 11 -4.83 -16.93 -16.47
CA ILE A 11 -3.57 -16.26 -16.12
C ILE A 11 -2.53 -16.45 -17.20
N ALA A 12 -2.40 -17.68 -17.74
CA ALA A 12 -1.46 -18.06 -18.79
C ALA A 12 -1.93 -17.70 -20.21
N ASP A 13 -3.08 -17.04 -20.34
CA ASP A 13 -3.55 -16.57 -21.65
C ASP A 13 -2.57 -15.58 -22.27
N PRO A 14 -2.21 -15.71 -23.58
CA PRO A 14 -1.24 -14.85 -24.22
C PRO A 14 -1.58 -13.35 -24.15
N ASP A 15 -2.86 -12.99 -24.30
CA ASP A 15 -3.30 -11.58 -24.24
C ASP A 15 -3.20 -11.05 -22.81
N ASN A 16 -3.55 -11.88 -21.81
CA ASN A 16 -3.36 -11.52 -20.42
C ASN A 16 -1.88 -11.33 -20.08
N LEU A 17 -0.99 -12.20 -20.52
CA LEU A 17 0.46 -12.06 -20.29
C LEU A 17 1.02 -10.81 -20.98
N ARG A 18 0.57 -10.48 -22.18
CA ARG A 18 0.96 -9.26 -22.87
C ARG A 18 0.45 -8.01 -22.14
N HIS A 19 -0.80 -8.02 -21.68
CA HIS A 19 -1.35 -6.95 -20.85
C HIS A 19 -0.58 -6.82 -19.53
N ALA A 20 -0.22 -7.92 -18.90
CA ALA A 20 0.58 -7.95 -17.66
C ALA A 20 1.98 -7.33 -17.88
N TYR A 21 2.63 -7.62 -19.01
CA TYR A 21 3.88 -6.98 -19.40
C TYR A 21 3.73 -5.44 -19.47
N TRP A 22 2.69 -4.94 -20.17
CA TRP A 22 2.45 -3.50 -20.26
C TRP A 22 2.24 -2.85 -18.90
N ASN A 23 1.51 -3.50 -18.01
CA ASN A 23 1.30 -3.03 -16.64
C ASN A 23 2.62 -3.03 -15.83
N ALA A 24 3.42 -4.09 -15.93
CA ALA A 24 4.67 -4.25 -15.18
C ALA A 24 5.74 -3.23 -15.55
N GLN A 25 5.81 -2.79 -16.82
CA GLN A 25 6.79 -1.79 -17.28
C GLN A 25 6.41 -0.34 -17.00
N THR A 26 5.13 -0.07 -16.63
CA THR A 26 4.64 1.30 -16.41
C THR A 26 5.53 2.06 -15.43
N GLY A 27 6.04 3.22 -15.85
CA GLY A 27 6.98 4.06 -15.10
C GLY A 27 8.40 3.49 -14.96
N LYS A 28 8.73 2.38 -15.64
CA LYS A 28 10.02 1.68 -15.54
C LYS A 28 10.61 1.28 -16.92
N SER A 29 10.03 1.74 -18.02
CA SER A 29 10.36 1.31 -19.38
C SER A 29 11.83 1.54 -19.79
N ALA A 30 12.54 2.46 -19.12
CA ALA A 30 13.96 2.75 -19.35
C ALA A 30 14.92 1.93 -18.48
N LYS A 31 14.44 1.05 -17.60
CA LYS A 31 15.31 0.18 -16.81
C LYS A 31 15.93 -0.91 -17.65
N LYS A 32 17.19 -1.28 -17.36
CA LYS A 32 17.95 -2.28 -18.11
C LYS A 32 17.25 -3.63 -18.18
N ASP A 33 16.72 -4.11 -17.04
CA ASP A 33 15.97 -5.37 -16.93
C ASP A 33 14.70 -5.38 -17.83
N VAL A 34 14.01 -4.24 -17.91
CA VAL A 34 12.81 -4.07 -18.75
C VAL A 34 13.19 -4.03 -20.23
N ILE A 35 14.28 -3.35 -20.59
CA ILE A 35 14.77 -3.28 -21.98
C ILE A 35 15.17 -4.68 -22.46
N ALA A 36 16.00 -5.39 -21.70
CA ALA A 36 16.43 -6.75 -22.03
C ALA A 36 15.25 -7.73 -22.18
N PHE A 37 14.24 -7.63 -21.32
CA PHE A 37 13.02 -8.45 -21.46
C PHE A 37 12.25 -8.13 -22.75
N ARG A 38 12.17 -6.85 -23.11
CA ARG A 38 11.43 -6.37 -24.28
C ARG A 38 12.08 -6.80 -25.59
N GLU A 39 13.42 -6.88 -25.66
CA GLU A 39 14.17 -7.33 -26.84
C GLU A 39 13.78 -8.77 -27.26
N HIS A 40 13.35 -9.59 -26.29
CA HIS A 40 12.90 -10.96 -26.50
C HIS A 40 11.46 -11.19 -26.01
N LEU A 41 10.58 -10.19 -26.20
CA LEU A 41 9.26 -10.16 -25.57
C LEU A 41 8.44 -11.44 -25.85
N ASP A 42 8.26 -11.81 -27.13
CA ASP A 42 7.38 -12.92 -27.49
C ASP A 42 7.93 -14.26 -26.96
N SER A 43 9.21 -14.51 -27.11
CA SER A 43 9.85 -15.74 -26.59
C SER A 43 9.79 -15.80 -25.03
N ASN A 44 9.97 -14.68 -24.36
CA ASN A 44 9.84 -14.59 -22.91
C ASN A 44 8.41 -14.89 -22.44
N LEU A 45 7.39 -14.33 -23.12
CA LEU A 45 5.99 -14.59 -22.77
C LEU A 45 5.60 -16.04 -23.07
N VAL A 46 6.05 -16.63 -24.18
CA VAL A 46 5.84 -18.06 -24.50
C VAL A 46 6.48 -18.95 -23.43
N MET A 47 7.70 -18.64 -23.00
CA MET A 47 8.39 -19.39 -21.94
C MET A 47 7.64 -19.27 -20.59
N ILE A 48 7.20 -18.07 -20.21
CA ILE A 48 6.40 -17.87 -18.99
C ILE A 48 5.13 -18.71 -19.07
N ARG A 49 4.39 -18.64 -20.18
CA ARG A 49 3.16 -19.39 -20.40
C ARG A 49 3.38 -20.90 -20.23
N SER A 50 4.39 -21.45 -20.89
CA SER A 50 4.71 -22.88 -20.81
C SER A 50 4.96 -23.28 -19.34
N ARG A 51 5.84 -22.55 -18.65
CA ARG A 51 6.20 -22.85 -17.26
C ARG A 51 5.05 -22.67 -16.27
N LEU A 52 4.09 -21.79 -16.54
CA LEU A 52 2.87 -21.66 -15.74
C LEU A 52 1.98 -22.89 -15.91
N LEU A 53 1.76 -23.33 -17.15
CA LEU A 53 0.86 -24.43 -17.48
C LEU A 53 1.41 -25.80 -17.06
N ASP A 54 2.71 -26.03 -17.20
CA ASP A 54 3.38 -27.29 -16.80
C ASP A 54 3.73 -27.30 -15.30
N GLY A 55 3.53 -26.18 -14.60
CA GLY A 55 3.81 -26.06 -13.17
C GLY A 55 5.29 -25.91 -12.81
N SER A 56 6.19 -25.69 -13.77
CA SER A 56 7.65 -25.55 -13.52
C SER A 56 8.09 -24.12 -13.22
N TYR A 57 7.17 -23.12 -13.29
CA TYR A 57 7.52 -21.73 -13.00
C TYR A 57 8.06 -21.57 -11.58
N ARG A 58 9.23 -20.93 -11.42
CA ARG A 58 9.88 -20.70 -10.13
C ARG A 58 9.81 -19.22 -9.78
N PHE A 59 9.49 -18.95 -8.50
CA PHE A 59 9.49 -17.65 -7.88
C PHE A 59 10.73 -17.47 -7.00
N GLY A 60 11.00 -16.23 -6.58
CA GLY A 60 12.00 -15.95 -5.56
C GLY A 60 13.30 -15.38 -6.11
N ASN A 61 13.35 -14.97 -7.37
CA ASN A 61 14.51 -14.23 -7.89
C ASN A 61 14.41 -12.75 -7.49
N TYR A 62 14.90 -12.43 -6.28
CA TYR A 62 14.70 -11.14 -5.64
C TYR A 62 15.94 -10.27 -5.65
N HIS A 63 15.74 -8.97 -5.89
CA HIS A 63 16.72 -7.91 -5.68
C HIS A 63 16.40 -7.13 -4.40
N TYR A 64 17.37 -7.07 -3.48
CA TYR A 64 17.20 -6.39 -2.21
C TYR A 64 17.83 -5.00 -2.26
N PHE A 65 17.10 -4.00 -1.77
CA PHE A 65 17.63 -2.67 -1.53
C PHE A 65 16.90 -1.98 -0.38
N THR A 66 17.57 -1.07 0.29
CA THR A 66 17.00 -0.35 1.44
C THR A 66 16.48 1.02 1.01
N ILE A 67 15.29 1.37 1.50
CA ILE A 67 14.73 2.72 1.42
C ILE A 67 14.62 3.30 2.83
N TYR A 68 14.79 4.62 2.94
CA TYR A 68 14.81 5.35 4.22
C TYR A 68 13.66 6.36 4.38
N ASP A 69 12.60 6.26 3.57
CA ASP A 69 11.48 7.20 3.58
C ASP A 69 10.13 6.49 3.81
N PRO A 70 9.43 6.72 4.91
CA PRO A 70 9.75 7.53 6.10
C PRO A 70 10.57 6.79 7.18
N LYS A 71 10.70 5.49 7.05
CA LYS A 71 11.46 4.59 7.92
C LYS A 71 12.33 3.70 7.05
N GLU A 72 13.40 3.19 7.62
CA GLU A 72 14.21 2.17 7.01
C GLU A 72 13.38 0.92 6.72
N ARG A 73 13.41 0.48 5.45
CA ARG A 73 12.75 -0.76 5.00
C ARG A 73 13.60 -1.44 3.95
N VAL A 74 13.82 -2.71 4.11
CA VAL A 74 14.38 -3.55 3.07
C VAL A 74 13.26 -3.89 2.08
N ILE A 75 13.46 -3.50 0.83
CA ILE A 75 12.55 -3.83 -0.27
C ILE A 75 13.10 -5.08 -0.96
N CYS A 76 12.21 -6.03 -1.15
CA CYS A 76 12.47 -7.29 -1.82
C CYS A 76 11.71 -7.26 -3.15
N ALA A 77 12.37 -6.80 -4.20
CA ALA A 77 11.75 -6.65 -5.51
C ALA A 77 12.01 -7.87 -6.39
N ALA A 78 10.95 -8.50 -6.88
CA ALA A 78 11.06 -9.56 -7.88
C ALA A 78 11.70 -9.06 -9.18
N ASP A 79 12.35 -9.93 -9.92
CA ASP A 79 12.83 -9.62 -11.26
C ASP A 79 11.69 -9.23 -12.21
N PHE A 80 12.03 -8.74 -13.41
CA PHE A 80 11.00 -8.21 -14.29
C PHE A 80 10.05 -9.29 -14.82
N GLY A 81 10.55 -10.49 -15.14
CA GLY A 81 9.74 -11.62 -15.61
C GLY A 81 8.74 -12.06 -14.54
N GLU A 82 9.19 -12.17 -13.29
CA GLU A 82 8.32 -12.50 -12.16
C GLU A 82 7.27 -11.41 -11.91
N ARG A 83 7.64 -10.11 -12.05
CA ARG A 83 6.67 -9.01 -11.98
C ARG A 83 5.59 -9.11 -13.04
N VAL A 84 5.92 -9.57 -14.26
CA VAL A 84 4.91 -9.85 -15.30
C VAL A 84 3.92 -10.91 -14.80
N VAL A 85 4.41 -12.00 -14.18
CA VAL A 85 3.53 -13.04 -13.62
C VAL A 85 2.66 -12.49 -12.49
N HIS A 86 3.21 -11.67 -11.59
CA HIS A 86 2.40 -11.01 -10.55
C HIS A 86 1.26 -10.17 -11.14
N HIS A 87 1.53 -9.42 -12.20
CA HIS A 87 0.49 -8.66 -12.91
C HIS A 87 -0.51 -9.59 -13.60
N ALA A 88 -0.06 -10.69 -14.23
CA ALA A 88 -0.95 -11.65 -14.87
C ALA A 88 -1.92 -12.28 -13.86
N ILE A 89 -1.45 -12.65 -12.68
CA ILE A 89 -2.29 -13.15 -11.57
C ILE A 89 -3.30 -12.07 -11.15
N MET A 90 -2.84 -10.84 -10.94
CA MET A 90 -3.72 -9.77 -10.43
C MET A 90 -4.69 -9.23 -11.48
N ASN A 91 -4.39 -9.27 -12.77
CA ASN A 91 -5.36 -8.93 -13.83
C ASN A 91 -6.63 -9.80 -13.72
N ILE A 92 -6.48 -11.06 -13.34
CA ILE A 92 -7.60 -12.03 -13.23
C ILE A 92 -8.21 -12.02 -11.82
N CYS A 93 -7.37 -11.94 -10.77
CA CYS A 93 -7.80 -12.19 -9.40
C CYS A 93 -8.12 -10.93 -8.59
N ALA A 94 -7.72 -9.74 -9.02
CA ALA A 94 -7.88 -8.50 -8.24
C ALA A 94 -9.33 -8.24 -7.81
N VAL A 95 -10.30 -8.53 -8.67
CA VAL A 95 -11.74 -8.38 -8.38
C VAL A 95 -12.16 -9.28 -7.21
N ASP A 96 -11.62 -10.50 -7.11
CA ASP A 96 -11.95 -11.43 -6.04
C ASP A 96 -11.44 -10.94 -4.69
N PHE A 97 -10.24 -10.37 -4.66
CA PHE A 97 -9.67 -9.75 -3.47
C PHE A 97 -10.46 -8.49 -3.08
N GLU A 98 -10.80 -7.64 -4.06
CA GLU A 98 -11.54 -6.40 -3.84
C GLU A 98 -12.93 -6.67 -3.23
N ASN A 99 -13.65 -7.66 -3.73
CA ASN A 99 -15.00 -8.04 -3.26
C ASN A 99 -15.01 -8.57 -1.81
N ARG A 100 -13.86 -8.89 -1.25
CA ARG A 100 -13.73 -9.37 0.14
C ARG A 100 -13.38 -8.28 1.13
N GLN A 101 -13.00 -7.09 0.63
CA GLN A 101 -12.65 -5.95 1.48
C GLN A 101 -13.91 -5.22 1.96
N ILE A 102 -13.90 -4.80 3.22
CA ILE A 102 -14.92 -3.89 3.72
C ILE A 102 -14.81 -2.51 3.06
N PRO A 103 -15.88 -1.71 3.02
CA PRO A 103 -15.84 -0.36 2.44
C PRO A 103 -14.80 0.57 3.09
N PHE A 104 -14.44 0.31 4.33
CA PHE A 104 -13.56 1.13 5.17
C PHE A 104 -12.08 0.68 5.20
N SER A 105 -11.69 -0.25 4.33
CA SER A 105 -10.30 -0.57 4.02
C SER A 105 -9.84 0.26 2.83
N PHE A 106 -8.69 0.96 2.94
CA PHE A 106 -8.30 2.00 1.99
C PHE A 106 -6.96 1.77 1.27
N ALA A 107 -6.04 1.02 1.83
CA ALA A 107 -4.71 0.83 1.24
C ALA A 107 -4.74 -0.05 0.00
N CYS A 108 -3.94 0.30 -1.03
CA CYS A 108 -3.74 -0.49 -2.25
C CYS A 108 -5.03 -0.87 -2.99
N ARG A 109 -6.04 -0.01 -2.97
CA ARG A 109 -7.35 -0.22 -3.63
C ARG A 109 -7.65 0.91 -4.60
N LYS A 110 -8.24 0.57 -5.77
CA LYS A 110 -8.64 1.54 -6.78
C LYS A 110 -9.74 2.48 -6.23
N GLY A 111 -9.59 3.77 -6.44
CA GLY A 111 -10.55 4.78 -5.95
C GLY A 111 -10.51 5.03 -4.44
N LYS A 112 -9.57 4.40 -3.71
CA LYS A 112 -9.32 4.58 -2.27
C LYS A 112 -7.98 5.33 -2.04
N GLY A 113 -7.17 4.87 -1.15
CA GLY A 113 -5.84 5.44 -0.86
C GLY A 113 -5.83 6.39 0.33
N THR A 114 -4.68 7.03 0.54
CA THR A 114 -4.42 7.85 1.73
C THR A 114 -5.41 8.98 1.92
N LEU A 115 -5.77 9.67 0.82
CA LEU A 115 -6.68 10.82 0.88
C LEU A 115 -8.09 10.43 1.31
N ALA A 116 -8.59 9.33 0.76
CA ALA A 116 -9.92 8.82 1.12
C ALA A 116 -9.96 8.33 2.57
N ALA A 117 -8.89 7.66 3.03
CA ALA A 117 -8.74 7.24 4.42
C ALA A 117 -8.74 8.43 5.39
N LEU A 118 -7.94 9.46 5.09
CA LEU A 118 -7.88 10.69 5.90
C LEU A 118 -9.22 11.43 5.95
N LYS A 119 -9.91 11.54 4.80
CA LYS A 119 -11.23 12.17 4.74
C LYS A 119 -12.24 11.42 5.61
N GLN A 120 -12.25 10.11 5.55
CA GLN A 120 -13.14 9.29 6.36
C GLN A 120 -12.78 9.35 7.85
N ALA A 121 -11.49 9.27 8.19
CA ALA A 121 -11.01 9.38 9.56
C ALA A 121 -11.32 10.77 10.17
N ALA A 122 -11.11 11.85 9.41
CA ALA A 122 -11.45 13.21 9.85
C ALA A 122 -12.96 13.37 10.13
N ARG A 123 -13.82 12.73 9.31
CA ARG A 123 -15.26 12.71 9.56
C ARG A 123 -15.58 12.02 10.89
N TYR A 124 -14.98 10.88 11.18
CA TYR A 124 -15.20 10.17 12.45
C TYR A 124 -14.62 10.92 13.63
N GLN A 125 -13.44 11.54 13.47
CA GLN A 125 -12.80 12.36 14.49
C GLN A 125 -13.70 13.54 14.95
N LYS A 126 -14.52 14.08 14.05
CA LYS A 126 -15.50 15.14 14.35
C LYS A 126 -16.74 14.63 15.08
N ILE A 127 -17.15 13.38 14.80
CA ILE A 127 -18.42 12.81 15.29
C ILE A 127 -18.24 12.17 16.68
N TYR A 128 -17.14 11.42 16.87
CA TYR A 128 -16.94 10.58 18.04
C TYR A 128 -15.92 11.17 19.01
N PRO A 129 -16.21 11.18 20.34
CA PRO A 129 -15.29 11.74 21.33
C PRO A 129 -14.06 10.88 21.59
N TRP A 130 -14.10 9.57 21.28
CA TRP A 130 -13.02 8.63 21.56
C TRP A 130 -12.58 7.91 20.30
N TYR A 131 -11.27 7.66 20.21
CA TYR A 131 -10.69 6.78 19.18
C TYR A 131 -9.75 5.75 19.79
N LEU A 132 -9.63 4.61 19.11
CA LEU A 132 -8.66 3.56 19.38
C LEU A 132 -7.83 3.35 18.11
N LYS A 133 -6.50 3.35 18.29
CA LYS A 133 -5.54 3.01 17.22
C LYS A 133 -4.87 1.69 17.53
N LEU A 134 -4.89 0.77 16.57
CA LEU A 134 -4.21 -0.52 16.61
C LEU A 134 -3.23 -0.61 15.43
N ASP A 135 -2.13 -1.33 15.62
CA ASP A 135 -1.06 -1.48 14.64
C ASP A 135 -0.43 -2.88 14.81
N VAL A 136 -0.25 -3.62 13.73
CA VAL A 136 0.33 -4.97 13.75
C VAL A 136 1.86 -4.87 13.79
N ARG A 137 2.50 -5.64 14.67
CA ARG A 137 3.97 -5.71 14.71
C ARG A 137 4.51 -6.40 13.49
N LYS A 138 5.46 -5.75 12.77
CA LYS A 138 6.17 -6.30 11.60
C LYS A 138 5.23 -7.05 10.64
N PHE A 139 4.12 -6.41 10.26
CA PHE A 139 2.98 -7.06 9.61
C PHE A 139 3.39 -7.99 8.45
N PHE A 140 4.11 -7.46 7.45
CA PHE A 140 4.54 -8.26 6.30
C PHE A 140 5.42 -9.45 6.68
N ASP A 141 6.29 -9.29 7.67
CA ASP A 141 7.16 -10.36 8.17
C ASP A 141 6.40 -11.42 9.00
N SER A 142 5.21 -11.05 9.52
CA SER A 142 4.44 -11.89 10.44
C SER A 142 3.30 -12.66 9.79
N ILE A 143 3.02 -12.44 8.51
CA ILE A 143 1.95 -13.15 7.79
C ILE A 143 2.28 -14.64 7.72
N ASP A 144 1.44 -15.47 8.33
CA ASP A 144 1.59 -16.93 8.35
C ASP A 144 1.14 -17.53 7.01
N HIS A 145 2.00 -18.33 6.38
CA HIS A 145 1.76 -18.91 5.06
C HIS A 145 0.60 -19.89 5.05
N ALA A 146 0.47 -20.73 6.09
CA ALA A 146 -0.60 -21.72 6.17
C ALA A 146 -1.96 -21.07 6.35
N VAL A 147 -2.05 -20.03 7.20
CA VAL A 147 -3.27 -19.25 7.40
C VAL A 147 -3.66 -18.54 6.10
N LEU A 148 -2.71 -17.84 5.45
CA LEU A 148 -2.97 -17.17 4.17
C LEU A 148 -3.44 -18.17 3.10
N PHE A 149 -2.75 -19.31 2.99
CA PHE A 149 -3.11 -20.33 2.02
C PHE A 149 -4.50 -20.91 2.27
N SER A 150 -4.85 -21.19 3.54
CA SER A 150 -6.19 -21.64 3.90
C SER A 150 -7.29 -20.65 3.50
N GLN A 151 -7.01 -19.34 3.62
CA GLN A 151 -7.92 -18.28 3.16
C GLN A 151 -8.09 -18.29 1.64
N LEU A 152 -7.00 -18.52 0.87
CA LEU A 152 -7.04 -18.61 -0.59
C LEU A 152 -7.78 -19.87 -1.08
N GLN A 153 -7.64 -21.01 -0.39
CA GLN A 153 -8.40 -22.24 -0.66
C GLN A 153 -9.92 -22.06 -0.51
N ARG A 154 -10.36 -21.11 0.30
CA ARG A 154 -11.78 -20.73 0.39
C ARG A 154 -12.26 -19.89 -0.80
N MET A 155 -11.34 -19.34 -1.60
CA MET A 155 -11.67 -18.55 -2.80
C MET A 155 -11.62 -19.39 -4.06
N TYR A 156 -10.65 -20.24 -4.18
CA TYR A 156 -10.30 -20.98 -5.39
C TYR A 156 -10.39 -22.48 -5.17
N LYS A 157 -10.74 -23.22 -6.24
CA LYS A 157 -10.78 -24.69 -6.26
C LYS A 157 -9.87 -25.30 -7.34
N ASP A 158 -9.21 -24.48 -8.16
CA ASP A 158 -8.26 -24.90 -9.19
C ASP A 158 -6.95 -25.32 -8.50
N ALA A 159 -6.70 -26.64 -8.48
CA ALA A 159 -5.55 -27.21 -7.77
C ALA A 159 -4.20 -26.74 -8.33
N ARG A 160 -4.10 -26.57 -9.65
CA ARG A 160 -2.87 -26.07 -10.29
C ARG A 160 -2.63 -24.60 -9.94
N PHE A 161 -3.69 -23.80 -9.93
CA PHE A 161 -3.59 -22.40 -9.50
C PHE A 161 -3.26 -22.27 -8.01
N LEU A 162 -3.87 -23.08 -7.14
CA LEU A 162 -3.53 -23.10 -5.72
C LEU A 162 -2.06 -23.52 -5.49
N ASN A 163 -1.55 -24.49 -6.25
CA ASN A 163 -0.14 -24.86 -6.20
C ASN A 163 0.77 -23.67 -6.62
N LEU A 164 0.41 -22.95 -7.68
CA LEU A 164 1.12 -21.74 -8.11
C LEU A 164 1.15 -20.69 -6.99
N LEU A 165 0.00 -20.44 -6.34
CA LEU A 165 -0.09 -19.48 -5.23
C LEU A 165 0.73 -19.92 -4.01
N TRP A 166 0.72 -21.23 -3.67
CA TRP A 166 1.54 -21.74 -2.60
C TRP A 166 3.03 -21.49 -2.86
N ARG A 167 3.51 -21.83 -4.05
CA ARG A 167 4.92 -21.64 -4.44
C ARG A 167 5.31 -20.17 -4.47
N LEU A 168 4.38 -19.27 -4.84
CA LEU A 168 4.59 -17.84 -4.76
C LEU A 168 4.71 -17.36 -3.31
N ILE A 169 3.85 -17.82 -2.41
CA ILE A 169 3.89 -17.47 -0.98
C ILE A 169 5.17 -18.01 -0.34
N ASP A 170 5.48 -19.27 -0.61
CA ASP A 170 6.61 -20.02 -0.06
C ASP A 170 7.98 -19.59 -0.65
N SER A 171 8.00 -18.71 -1.64
CA SER A 171 9.23 -18.20 -2.24
C SER A 171 9.98 -17.18 -1.39
N TYR A 172 9.38 -16.70 -0.30
CA TYR A 172 9.98 -15.73 0.62
C TYR A 172 9.64 -16.08 2.07
N HIS A 173 10.64 -16.04 2.92
CA HIS A 173 10.50 -16.25 4.36
C HIS A 173 11.23 -15.15 5.13
N SER A 174 10.55 -14.51 6.07
CA SER A 174 11.18 -13.71 7.14
C SER A 174 11.71 -14.59 8.25
N ILE A 175 10.92 -15.61 8.57
CA ILE A 175 11.22 -16.81 9.36
C ILE A 175 10.46 -17.97 8.72
N ASP A 176 10.81 -19.21 9.02
CA ASP A 176 10.19 -20.38 8.42
C ASP A 176 8.65 -20.34 8.49
N GLY A 177 8.00 -20.55 7.35
CA GLY A 177 6.53 -20.53 7.21
C GLY A 177 5.87 -19.16 7.37
N LYS A 178 6.62 -18.06 7.45
CA LYS A 178 6.06 -16.70 7.60
C LYS A 178 6.74 -15.67 6.72
N GLY A 179 5.98 -14.65 6.35
CA GLY A 179 6.45 -13.45 5.70
C GLY A 179 5.99 -13.29 4.26
N LEU A 180 5.82 -12.04 3.85
CA LEU A 180 5.62 -11.65 2.45
C LEU A 180 6.64 -10.58 2.06
N PRO A 181 7.20 -10.66 0.85
CA PRO A 181 8.20 -9.70 0.39
C PRO A 181 7.59 -8.30 0.21
N ILE A 182 8.20 -7.29 0.86
CA ILE A 182 7.81 -5.88 0.67
C ILE A 182 8.32 -5.41 -0.68
N GLY A 183 7.43 -5.00 -1.58
CA GLY A 183 7.77 -4.45 -2.89
C GLY A 183 7.09 -5.14 -4.06
N ASN A 184 6.43 -6.28 -3.83
CA ASN A 184 5.71 -7.03 -4.85
C ASN A 184 4.20 -6.72 -4.85
N LEU A 185 3.61 -6.75 -6.05
CA LEU A 185 2.19 -6.45 -6.25
C LEU A 185 1.30 -7.45 -5.50
N THR A 186 1.55 -8.74 -5.65
CA THR A 186 0.76 -9.80 -5.01
C THR A 186 0.81 -9.72 -3.49
N SER A 187 1.96 -9.36 -2.90
CA SER A 187 2.11 -9.21 -1.46
C SER A 187 1.14 -8.18 -0.88
N GLN A 188 0.86 -7.08 -1.61
CA GLN A 188 -0.09 -6.06 -1.17
C GLN A 188 -1.54 -6.58 -1.15
N TYR A 189 -1.92 -7.35 -2.16
CA TYR A 189 -3.24 -7.98 -2.22
C TYR A 189 -3.40 -9.07 -1.14
N PHE A 190 -2.40 -9.91 -0.97
CA PHE A 190 -2.40 -10.97 0.04
C PHE A 190 -2.44 -10.38 1.45
N ALA A 191 -1.65 -9.37 1.74
CA ALA A 191 -1.65 -8.70 3.04
C ALA A 191 -3.02 -8.06 3.37
N ASN A 192 -3.63 -7.37 2.41
CA ASN A 192 -4.99 -6.83 2.58
C ASN A 192 -6.02 -7.93 2.76
N HIS A 193 -5.91 -9.03 2.00
CA HIS A 193 -6.81 -10.16 2.11
C HIS A 193 -6.68 -10.86 3.46
N TYR A 194 -5.46 -11.03 3.94
CA TYR A 194 -5.19 -11.64 5.24
C TYR A 194 -5.97 -10.95 6.37
N LEU A 195 -5.97 -9.62 6.38
CA LEU A 195 -6.71 -8.82 7.36
C LEU A 195 -8.21 -8.66 7.04
N SER A 196 -8.69 -9.05 5.87
CA SER A 196 -10.11 -8.92 5.53
C SER A 196 -11.02 -9.75 6.46
N TYR A 197 -10.48 -10.78 7.08
CA TYR A 197 -11.19 -11.62 8.07
C TYR A 197 -11.35 -10.86 9.39
N SER A 198 -10.30 -10.16 9.85
CA SER A 198 -10.42 -9.32 11.05
C SER A 198 -11.32 -8.09 10.81
N ASP A 199 -11.33 -7.55 9.58
CA ASP A 199 -12.27 -6.50 9.21
C ASP A 199 -13.72 -6.95 9.35
N LYS A 200 -14.03 -8.18 8.89
CA LYS A 200 -15.37 -8.77 9.03
C LYS A 200 -15.71 -9.04 10.48
N TYR A 201 -14.77 -9.51 11.28
CA TYR A 201 -14.97 -9.69 12.70
C TYR A 201 -15.37 -8.37 13.38
N LEU A 202 -14.68 -7.26 13.05
CA LEU A 202 -15.04 -5.92 13.53
C LEU A 202 -16.47 -5.51 13.14
N THR A 203 -16.85 -5.75 11.87
CA THR A 203 -18.14 -5.26 11.36
C THR A 203 -19.30 -6.19 11.71
N GLU A 204 -19.13 -7.50 11.60
CA GLU A 204 -20.19 -8.49 11.70
C GLU A 204 -20.38 -9.03 13.14
N GLN A 205 -19.29 -9.15 13.92
CA GLN A 205 -19.32 -9.71 15.27
C GLN A 205 -19.26 -8.63 16.37
N LEU A 206 -18.39 -7.64 16.19
CA LEU A 206 -18.27 -6.54 17.14
C LEU A 206 -19.20 -5.36 16.81
N HIS A 207 -19.90 -5.40 15.67
CA HIS A 207 -20.80 -4.35 15.18
C HIS A 207 -20.17 -2.95 15.23
N GLN A 208 -18.86 -2.87 14.97
CA GLN A 208 -18.13 -1.61 14.96
C GLN A 208 -18.51 -0.80 13.72
N LYS A 209 -19.09 0.38 13.91
CA LYS A 209 -19.62 1.22 12.80
C LYS A 209 -18.57 2.16 12.23
N ALA A 210 -17.74 2.73 13.09
CA ALA A 210 -16.73 3.71 12.69
C ALA A 210 -15.34 3.07 12.66
N ILE A 211 -14.91 2.69 11.45
CA ILE A 211 -13.66 1.98 11.17
C ILE A 211 -12.95 2.68 10.02
N VAL A 212 -11.63 2.79 10.12
CA VAL A 212 -10.74 3.06 9.00
C VAL A 212 -9.56 2.11 9.11
N ARG A 213 -9.30 1.30 8.09
CA ARG A 213 -8.08 0.49 7.99
C ARG A 213 -7.23 0.97 6.82
N TYR A 214 -5.96 1.17 7.09
CA TYR A 214 -4.96 1.45 6.07
C TYR A 214 -3.78 0.48 6.21
N MET A 215 -3.78 -0.60 5.46
CA MET A 215 -2.91 -1.75 5.61
C MET A 215 -3.00 -2.33 7.04
N ASP A 216 -1.94 -2.28 7.82
CA ASP A 216 -1.81 -2.72 9.21
C ASP A 216 -2.29 -1.70 10.26
N ASP A 217 -2.46 -0.44 9.89
CA ASP A 217 -3.05 0.58 10.75
C ASP A 217 -4.58 0.44 10.77
N VAL A 218 -5.15 0.17 11.96
CA VAL A 218 -6.61 0.10 12.19
C VAL A 218 -7.02 1.20 13.17
N PHE A 219 -8.04 1.96 12.82
CA PHE A 219 -8.59 3.04 13.61
C PHE A 219 -10.07 2.78 13.87
N LEU A 220 -10.49 2.84 15.12
CA LEU A 220 -11.86 2.67 15.55
C LEU A 220 -12.31 3.90 16.32
N TRP A 221 -13.61 4.23 16.26
CA TRP A 221 -14.20 5.33 17.02
C TRP A 221 -15.50 4.89 17.67
N ALA A 222 -15.81 5.42 18.86
CA ALA A 222 -17.08 5.26 19.53
C ALA A 222 -17.40 6.47 20.43
N TYR A 223 -18.65 6.52 20.89
CA TYR A 223 -19.08 7.49 21.89
C TYR A 223 -18.60 7.09 23.29
N ASP A 224 -18.59 5.80 23.57
CA ASP A 224 -18.20 5.25 24.87
C ASP A 224 -16.74 4.75 24.84
N ARG A 225 -16.00 5.09 25.89
CA ARG A 225 -14.59 4.73 26.08
C ARG A 225 -14.42 3.23 26.34
N ASP A 226 -15.26 2.70 27.22
CA ASP A 226 -15.10 1.34 27.72
C ASP A 226 -15.57 0.34 26.67
N GLU A 227 -16.57 0.70 25.85
CA GLU A 227 -16.93 -0.02 24.63
C GLU A 227 -15.73 -0.19 23.67
N LEU A 228 -14.94 0.89 23.46
CA LEU A 228 -13.76 0.80 22.62
C LEU A 228 -12.66 -0.08 23.20
N ILE A 229 -12.46 -0.05 24.51
CA ILE A 229 -11.48 -0.91 25.21
C ILE A 229 -11.88 -2.37 25.02
N GLU A 230 -13.13 -2.71 25.33
CA GLU A 230 -13.63 -4.09 25.17
C GLU A 230 -13.47 -4.58 23.74
N LYS A 231 -13.90 -3.78 22.75
CA LYS A 231 -13.76 -4.14 21.34
C LYS A 231 -12.32 -4.26 20.90
N GLY A 232 -11.43 -3.40 21.40
CA GLY A 232 -9.99 -3.46 21.13
C GLY A 232 -9.37 -4.76 21.64
N GLN A 233 -9.69 -5.17 22.87
CA GLN A 233 -9.19 -6.43 23.45
C GLN A 233 -9.73 -7.66 22.72
N ARG A 234 -11.04 -7.68 22.39
CA ARG A 234 -11.65 -8.77 21.61
C ARG A 234 -11.06 -8.86 20.22
N PHE A 235 -10.78 -7.72 19.58
CA PHE A 235 -10.11 -7.69 18.28
C PHE A 235 -8.66 -8.21 18.37
N GLU A 236 -7.91 -7.82 19.38
CA GLU A 236 -6.55 -8.29 19.63
C GLU A 236 -6.51 -9.81 19.79
N ASN A 237 -7.39 -10.36 20.64
CA ASN A 237 -7.52 -11.82 20.84
C ASN A 237 -7.85 -12.53 19.51
N TYR A 238 -8.83 -12.01 18.76
CA TYR A 238 -9.20 -12.59 17.46
C TYR A 238 -8.02 -12.62 16.47
N VAL A 239 -7.28 -11.52 16.37
CA VAL A 239 -6.12 -11.40 15.46
C VAL A 239 -4.99 -12.34 15.89
N GLN A 240 -4.76 -12.48 17.20
CA GLN A 240 -3.75 -13.39 17.73
C GLN A 240 -4.12 -14.86 17.50
N GLU A 241 -5.34 -15.26 17.79
CA GLU A 241 -5.80 -16.65 17.70
C GLU A 241 -6.03 -17.12 16.26
N ASN A 242 -6.63 -16.27 15.40
CA ASN A 242 -7.08 -16.66 14.07
C ASN A 242 -6.14 -16.25 12.95
N LEU A 243 -5.34 -15.22 13.16
CA LEU A 243 -4.39 -14.70 12.17
C LEU A 243 -2.93 -14.83 12.63
N LEU A 244 -2.68 -15.36 13.81
CA LEU A 244 -1.34 -15.55 14.39
C LEU A 244 -0.47 -14.29 14.34
N LEU A 245 -1.10 -13.12 14.43
CA LEU A 245 -0.45 -11.82 14.43
C LEU A 245 -0.38 -11.23 15.84
N THR A 246 0.66 -10.45 16.11
CA THR A 246 0.82 -9.72 17.37
C THR A 246 0.58 -8.24 17.14
N LEU A 247 -0.31 -7.62 17.92
CA LEU A 247 -0.51 -6.17 17.91
C LEU A 247 0.53 -5.46 18.79
N LYS A 248 0.80 -4.21 18.47
CA LYS A 248 1.42 -3.28 19.41
C LYS A 248 0.37 -2.90 20.47
N PRO A 249 0.78 -2.45 21.68
CA PRO A 249 -0.17 -1.88 22.62
C PRO A 249 -1.03 -0.83 21.92
N PHE A 250 -2.34 -0.97 22.02
CA PHE A 250 -3.26 -0.03 21.39
C PHE A 250 -3.22 1.36 22.07
N VAL A 251 -3.50 2.40 21.29
CA VAL A 251 -3.57 3.77 21.78
C VAL A 251 -5.02 4.20 21.80
N LEU A 252 -5.56 4.38 23.01
CA LEU A 252 -6.88 4.96 23.26
C LEU A 252 -6.72 6.43 23.66
N ASN A 253 -7.44 7.33 23.02
CA ASN A 253 -7.41 8.74 23.40
C ASN A 253 -8.70 9.46 22.97
N LYS A 254 -8.88 10.70 23.46
CA LYS A 254 -9.95 11.58 23.04
C LYS A 254 -9.66 12.19 21.67
N SER A 255 -10.71 12.33 20.86
CA SER A 255 -10.62 12.94 19.53
C SER A 255 -10.11 14.39 19.57
N GLU A 256 -10.42 15.15 20.62
CA GLU A 256 -9.94 16.51 20.82
C GLU A 256 -8.42 16.63 20.92
N HIS A 257 -7.72 15.59 21.39
CA HIS A 257 -6.26 15.56 21.47
C HIS A 257 -5.57 15.29 20.13
N GLY A 258 -6.35 14.94 19.10
CA GLY A 258 -5.86 14.66 17.74
C GLY A 258 -5.33 13.25 17.56
N LEU A 259 -5.70 12.64 16.43
CA LEU A 259 -5.28 11.30 16.03
C LEU A 259 -4.06 11.38 15.10
N PRO A 260 -2.89 10.81 15.46
CA PRO A 260 -1.75 10.68 14.55
C PRO A 260 -1.99 9.53 13.56
N ALA A 261 -2.25 9.85 12.29
CA ALA A 261 -2.54 8.90 11.23
C ALA A 261 -1.93 9.32 9.89
N LEU A 262 -1.30 8.39 9.17
CA LEU A 262 -0.87 8.51 7.77
C LEU A 262 -0.06 9.79 7.44
N GLY A 263 0.75 10.27 8.38
CA GLY A 263 1.56 11.48 8.21
C GLY A 263 0.89 12.79 8.64
N PHE A 264 -0.30 12.69 9.24
CA PHE A 264 -1.10 13.83 9.71
C PHE A 264 -1.46 13.69 11.19
N HIS A 265 -1.95 14.78 11.77
CA HIS A 265 -2.71 14.84 13.01
C HIS A 265 -4.12 15.30 12.68
N LEU A 266 -5.11 14.47 12.98
CA LEU A 266 -6.52 14.72 12.71
C LEU A 266 -7.20 15.21 14.00
N PHE A 267 -7.60 16.46 14.04
CA PHE A 267 -8.43 17.05 15.08
C PHE A 267 -9.89 17.13 14.61
N PRO A 268 -10.87 17.29 15.49
CA PRO A 268 -12.28 17.41 15.10
C PRO A 268 -12.55 18.49 14.06
N GLU A 269 -11.89 19.65 14.15
CA GLU A 269 -12.14 20.79 13.27
C GLU A 269 -11.08 21.01 12.18
N GLU A 270 -9.93 20.35 12.31
CA GLU A 270 -8.83 20.53 11.37
C GLU A 270 -7.93 19.32 11.21
N THR A 271 -7.25 19.27 10.09
CA THR A 271 -6.20 18.29 9.79
C THR A 271 -4.87 19.01 9.63
N ARG A 272 -3.84 18.58 10.38
CA ARG A 272 -2.49 19.16 10.34
C ARG A 272 -1.49 18.12 9.85
N LEU A 273 -0.45 18.55 9.14
CA LEU A 273 0.72 17.70 8.89
C LEU A 273 1.44 17.44 10.22
N ASN A 274 1.88 16.21 10.45
CA ASN A 274 2.76 15.92 11.58
C ASN A 274 4.18 16.50 11.37
N ALA A 275 4.97 16.60 12.43
CA ALA A 275 6.29 17.22 12.38
C ALA A 275 7.24 16.53 11.39
N SER A 276 7.22 15.20 11.32
CA SER A 276 8.05 14.43 10.39
C SER A 276 7.69 14.68 8.92
N SER A 277 6.38 14.74 8.59
CA SER A 277 5.92 15.07 7.23
C SER A 277 6.28 16.49 6.82
N ARG A 278 6.19 17.47 7.75
CA ARG A 278 6.63 18.85 7.51
C ARG A 278 8.12 18.93 7.23
N LYS A 279 8.95 18.30 8.08
CA LYS A 279 10.41 18.27 7.91
C LYS A 279 10.80 17.64 6.57
N ARG A 280 10.20 16.51 6.23
CA ARG A 280 10.44 15.80 4.97
C ARG A 280 10.06 16.62 3.74
N PHE A 281 8.92 17.31 3.78
CA PHE A 281 8.52 18.20 2.71
C PHE A 281 9.55 19.32 2.50
N ALA A 282 9.94 19.99 3.57
CA ALA A 282 10.95 21.06 3.51
C ALA A 282 12.30 20.56 2.97
N GLN A 283 12.75 19.38 3.41
CA GLN A 283 13.99 18.76 2.92
C GLN A 283 13.92 18.42 1.43
N LYS A 284 12.81 17.83 0.96
CA LYS A 284 12.62 17.51 -0.47
C LYS A 284 12.59 18.77 -1.34
N MET A 285 11.94 19.82 -0.87
CA MET A 285 11.94 21.11 -1.58
C MET A 285 13.37 21.66 -1.73
N LYS A 286 14.18 21.65 -0.65
CA LYS A 286 15.60 22.04 -0.72
C LYS A 286 16.39 21.18 -1.71
N GLN A 287 16.19 19.87 -1.70
CA GLN A 287 16.86 18.97 -2.66
C GLN A 287 16.51 19.32 -4.10
N TYR A 288 15.23 19.60 -4.41
CA TYR A 288 14.83 20.01 -5.77
C TYR A 288 15.42 21.35 -6.17
N ASP A 289 15.56 22.31 -5.25
CA ASP A 289 16.24 23.57 -5.52
C ASP A 289 17.72 23.34 -5.91
N ILE A 290 18.44 22.53 -5.14
CA ILE A 290 19.83 22.16 -5.45
C ILE A 290 19.95 21.45 -6.80
N MET A 291 19.04 20.48 -7.06
CA MET A 291 19.05 19.73 -8.32
C MET A 291 18.75 20.62 -9.53
N LEU A 292 17.87 21.61 -9.40
CA LEU A 292 17.57 22.57 -10.47
C LEU A 292 18.73 23.54 -10.70
N LYS A 293 19.37 24.03 -9.63
CA LYS A 293 20.56 24.91 -9.73
C LYS A 293 21.74 24.23 -10.43
N ASN A 294 21.88 22.93 -10.25
CA ASN A 294 22.95 22.11 -10.84
C ASN A 294 22.54 21.41 -12.15
N ASP A 295 21.40 21.73 -12.74
CA ASP A 295 20.84 21.07 -13.93
C ASP A 295 20.71 19.53 -13.82
N ALA A 296 20.65 19.01 -12.59
CA ALA A 296 20.56 17.57 -12.30
C ALA A 296 19.15 16.99 -12.48
N ILE A 297 18.13 17.85 -12.67
CA ILE A 297 16.74 17.45 -12.94
C ILE A 297 16.11 18.40 -13.97
N LYS A 298 15.33 17.84 -14.90
CA LYS A 298 14.54 18.65 -15.85
C LYS A 298 13.38 19.35 -15.14
N ASP A 299 13.09 20.61 -15.54
CA ASP A 299 12.04 21.44 -14.97
C ASP A 299 10.68 20.73 -14.93
N THR A 300 10.30 20.06 -16.04
CA THR A 300 9.06 19.30 -16.14
C THR A 300 8.97 18.14 -15.14
N ARG A 301 10.07 17.42 -14.91
CA ARG A 301 10.13 16.34 -13.93
C ARG A 301 10.08 16.86 -12.50
N CYS A 302 10.77 17.97 -12.25
CA CYS A 302 10.72 18.65 -10.95
C CYS A 302 9.30 19.13 -10.65
N ALA A 303 8.62 19.75 -11.63
CA ALA A 303 7.23 20.18 -11.53
C ALA A 303 6.29 19.03 -11.15
N GLN A 304 6.38 17.88 -11.84
CA GLN A 304 5.57 16.70 -11.54
C GLN A 304 5.78 16.19 -10.10
N ASN A 305 7.03 16.17 -9.63
CA ASN A 305 7.36 15.74 -8.28
C ASN A 305 6.80 16.71 -7.23
N ILE A 306 6.93 18.00 -7.44
CA ILE A 306 6.41 19.05 -6.56
C ILE A 306 4.87 18.99 -6.53
N LEU A 307 4.20 18.85 -7.68
CA LEU A 307 2.72 18.69 -7.74
C LEU A 307 2.25 17.48 -6.92
N SER A 308 2.93 16.34 -7.02
CA SER A 308 2.62 15.15 -6.23
C SER A 308 2.74 15.43 -4.72
N MET A 309 3.78 16.17 -4.31
CA MET A 309 3.97 16.57 -2.91
C MET A 309 2.89 17.55 -2.44
N TYR A 310 2.50 18.50 -3.28
CA TYR A 310 1.41 19.43 -2.98
C TYR A 310 0.06 18.73 -2.85
N GLY A 311 -0.23 17.75 -3.71
CA GLY A 311 -1.43 16.91 -3.60
C GLY A 311 -1.54 16.22 -2.24
N PHE A 312 -0.42 15.76 -1.68
CA PHE A 312 -0.40 15.20 -0.33
C PHE A 312 -0.70 16.27 0.75
N ILE A 313 -0.09 17.47 0.64
CA ILE A 313 -0.27 18.55 1.62
C ILE A 313 -1.67 19.16 1.56
N ALA A 314 -2.29 19.20 0.39
CA ALA A 314 -3.62 19.79 0.18
C ALA A 314 -4.73 19.20 1.08
N CYS A 315 -4.47 18.00 1.67
CA CYS A 315 -5.35 17.38 2.65
C CYS A 315 -5.35 18.06 4.02
N ALA A 316 -4.33 18.87 4.30
CA ALA A 316 -4.23 19.64 5.55
C ALA A 316 -4.68 21.07 5.30
N LYS A 317 -5.34 21.70 6.28
CA LYS A 317 -5.69 23.14 6.24
C LYS A 317 -4.45 24.06 6.35
N HIS A 318 -3.35 23.72 5.69
CA HIS A 318 -2.07 24.43 5.81
C HIS A 318 -1.67 25.21 4.56
N LYS A 319 -2.59 26.00 4.00
CA LYS A 319 -2.24 26.97 2.94
C LYS A 319 -1.08 27.89 3.36
N GLY A 320 -0.96 28.21 4.66
CA GLY A 320 0.15 29.00 5.20
C GLY A 320 1.50 28.33 5.14
N PHE A 321 1.61 27.04 5.54
CA PHE A 321 2.89 26.31 5.56
C PHE A 321 3.49 26.14 4.15
N ALA A 322 2.68 25.76 3.15
CA ALA A 322 3.14 25.65 1.77
C ALA A 322 3.59 27.02 1.24
N ARG A 323 2.82 28.10 1.50
CA ARG A 323 3.19 29.47 1.13
C ARG A 323 4.47 29.94 1.82
N THR A 324 4.68 29.62 3.10
CA THR A 324 5.89 30.00 3.85
C THR A 324 7.14 29.35 3.27
N ILE A 325 7.04 28.06 2.91
CA ILE A 325 8.17 27.35 2.29
C ILE A 325 8.47 27.94 0.90
N VAL A 326 7.44 28.16 0.07
CA VAL A 326 7.61 28.77 -1.25
C VAL A 326 8.23 30.17 -1.13
N LYS A 327 7.75 31.02 -0.23
CA LYS A 327 8.33 32.34 0.03
C LYS A 327 9.77 32.29 0.52
N GLY A 328 10.16 31.28 1.28
CA GLY A 328 11.55 31.09 1.70
C GLY A 328 12.50 30.87 0.53
N PHE A 329 12.04 30.22 -0.55
CA PHE A 329 12.82 30.07 -1.79
C PHE A 329 12.86 31.37 -2.62
N ASP A 330 11.84 32.26 -2.52
CA ASP A 330 11.84 33.59 -3.16
C ASP A 330 12.92 34.49 -2.58
N ALA A 331 13.14 34.43 -1.26
CA ALA A 331 14.10 35.29 -0.56
C ALA A 331 15.57 34.94 -0.90
N GLU A 332 15.85 33.74 -1.37
CA GLU A 332 17.20 33.27 -1.75
C GLU A 332 17.51 33.41 -3.27
N GLY A 333 16.63 34.10 -4.04
CA GLY A 333 16.90 34.46 -5.45
C GLY A 333 16.73 33.32 -6.46
N SER A 334 16.08 32.22 -6.10
CA SER A 334 15.84 31.09 -7.01
C SER A 334 14.60 31.28 -7.88
N ASN A 335 14.70 32.12 -8.91
CA ASN A 335 13.63 32.38 -9.92
C ASN A 335 13.16 31.10 -10.64
N ARG A 336 13.94 30.04 -10.66
CA ARG A 336 13.65 28.80 -11.40
C ARG A 336 12.67 27.89 -10.67
N VAL A 337 12.85 27.69 -9.34
CA VAL A 337 11.90 26.93 -8.51
C VAL A 337 10.53 27.60 -8.50
N ASN A 338 10.50 28.93 -8.40
CA ASN A 338 9.26 29.70 -8.40
C ASN A 338 8.51 29.61 -9.72
N ARG A 339 9.18 29.66 -10.87
CA ARG A 339 8.55 29.43 -12.18
C ARG A 339 7.92 28.03 -12.25
N VAL A 340 8.62 27.01 -11.76
CA VAL A 340 8.11 25.63 -11.70
C VAL A 340 6.89 25.55 -10.78
N ILE A 341 6.92 26.20 -9.61
CA ILE A 341 5.81 26.20 -8.65
C ILE A 341 4.61 27.00 -9.16
N ILE A 342 4.83 28.18 -9.74
CA ILE A 342 3.77 29.00 -10.34
C ILE A 342 3.10 28.23 -11.48
N TYR A 343 3.88 27.62 -12.35
CA TYR A 343 3.36 26.74 -13.41
C TYR A 343 2.49 25.61 -12.85
N CYS A 344 2.90 25.01 -11.72
CA CYS A 344 2.16 23.94 -11.04
C CYS A 344 0.86 24.41 -10.34
N LEU A 345 0.76 25.68 -9.97
CA LEU A 345 -0.41 26.22 -9.26
C LEU A 345 -1.42 26.91 -10.19
N THR A 346 -1.05 27.11 -11.47
CA THR A 346 -1.89 27.70 -12.52
C THR A 346 -2.54 26.68 -13.45
N ILE A 347 -2.14 25.41 -13.34
CA ILE A 347 -2.81 24.25 -13.93
C ILE A 347 -3.68 23.58 -12.86
#